data_fc3d13e268b06afc3b8ab8ba606c48e2
#
_entry.id   fc3d13e268b06afc3b8ab8ba606c48e2
#
_cell.length_a   1.000
_cell.length_b   1.000
_cell.length_c   1.000
_cell.angle_alpha   90.00
_cell.angle_beta   90.00
_cell.angle_gamma   90.00
#
_symmetry.space_group_name_H-M   'P 1'
#
loop_
_entity.id
_entity.type
_entity.pdbx_description
1 polymer ?
#
loop_
_entity_poly.entity_id
_entity_poly.type
_entity_poly.pdbx_seq_one_letter_code
_entity_poly.pdbx_strand_id
1 'polypeptide(L)'
;AVLNELKLKGKSDLKGVGKPEDYLGGDIYRSEDPASSIKTTMSAKTYLKNICNKIERVFSTTLRNYGTPLEAGYHPELDGSELLDDDDTTKYRMLTGSLNWAVTIGRVDVMFAATTMARYNHAPRAGHLKVMLRIFGYLKYHIKGAIRIDTSYPPIPETTACPEYWKKLYPEAAEKIPD
;
A
#
# COMPACT_ATOMS: atom_id res chain seq x y z
N ALA A 1 -21.03 -23.44 14.39
CA ALA A 1 -20.72 -23.96 15.74
C ALA A 1 -19.66 -23.09 16.44
N VAL A 2 -18.43 -22.94 15.92
CA VAL A 2 -17.33 -22.20 16.55
C VAL A 2 -17.68 -20.71 16.83
N LEU A 3 -18.35 -20.02 15.89
CA LEU A 3 -18.74 -18.62 16.05
C LEU A 3 -19.78 -18.42 17.18
N ASN A 4 -20.68 -19.40 17.38
CA ASN A 4 -21.65 -19.33 18.48
C ASN A 4 -21.00 -19.58 19.84
N GLU A 5 -19.98 -20.46 19.92
CA GLU A 5 -19.20 -20.66 21.15
C GLU A 5 -18.40 -19.42 21.54
N LEU A 6 -17.81 -18.72 20.56
CA LEU A 6 -17.08 -17.47 20.80
C LEU A 6 -18.02 -16.36 21.29
N LYS A 7 -19.26 -16.28 20.76
CA LYS A 7 -20.29 -15.34 21.23
C LYS A 7 -20.73 -15.63 22.67
N LEU A 8 -20.80 -16.89 23.05
CA LEU A 8 -21.18 -17.30 24.40
C LEU A 8 -20.10 -17.01 25.47
N LYS A 9 -18.83 -16.95 25.08
CA LYS A 9 -17.71 -16.67 25.98
C LYS A 9 -17.42 -15.17 26.16
N GLY A 10 -17.93 -14.31 25.28
CA GLY A 10 -17.73 -12.85 25.32
C GLY A 10 -19.00 -12.10 25.70
N LYS A 11 -18.93 -11.25 26.72
CA LYS A 11 -20.03 -10.34 27.08
C LYS A 11 -20.23 -9.16 26.12
N SER A 12 -19.51 -9.12 25.00
CA SER A 12 -19.58 -8.07 23.98
C SER A 12 -19.78 -8.69 22.60
N ASP A 13 -20.53 -8.00 21.75
CA ASP A 13 -20.63 -8.36 20.35
C ASP A 13 -19.21 -8.51 19.74
N LEU A 14 -18.96 -9.64 19.09
CA LEU A 14 -17.72 -9.88 18.38
C LEU A 14 -17.64 -8.88 17.22
N LYS A 15 -16.95 -7.78 17.43
CA LYS A 15 -16.60 -6.85 16.36
C LYS A 15 -15.78 -7.57 15.31
N GLY A 16 -16.13 -7.41 14.05
CA GLY A 16 -15.41 -8.01 12.94
C GLY A 16 -15.90 -9.38 12.48
N VAL A 17 -17.04 -9.85 13.01
CA VAL A 17 -17.72 -11.05 12.49
C VAL A 17 -18.72 -10.63 11.42
N GLY A 18 -18.48 -11.02 10.18
CA GLY A 18 -19.33 -10.68 9.03
C GLY A 18 -18.53 -10.51 7.73
N LYS A 19 -19.13 -9.86 6.74
CA LYS A 19 -18.41 -9.47 5.53
C LYS A 19 -17.37 -8.42 5.91
N PRO A 20 -16.08 -8.59 5.54
CA PRO A 20 -15.06 -7.59 5.84
C PRO A 20 -15.37 -6.29 5.09
N GLU A 21 -15.47 -5.18 5.81
CA GLU A 21 -15.64 -3.83 5.28
C GLU A 21 -14.33 -3.05 5.36
N ASP A 22 -13.54 -3.34 6.38
CA ASP A 22 -12.18 -2.84 6.52
C ASP A 22 -11.24 -3.97 6.99
N TYR A 23 -9.96 -3.85 6.65
CA TYR A 23 -8.91 -4.71 7.15
C TYR A 23 -7.63 -3.88 7.37
N LEU A 24 -7.22 -3.76 8.63
CA LEU A 24 -6.02 -3.03 9.03
C LEU A 24 -5.99 -1.58 8.50
N GLY A 25 -7.15 -0.93 8.38
CA GLY A 25 -7.29 0.44 7.86
C GLY A 25 -7.36 0.52 6.33
N GLY A 26 -7.44 -0.61 5.65
CA GLY A 26 -7.78 -0.69 4.23
C GLY A 26 -9.26 -0.92 4.04
N ASP A 27 -9.90 -0.08 3.23
CA ASP A 27 -11.33 -0.21 2.88
C ASP A 27 -11.51 -1.38 1.90
N ILE A 28 -12.41 -2.31 2.19
CA ILE A 28 -12.71 -3.45 1.32
C ILE A 28 -14.09 -3.27 0.68
N TYR A 29 -14.11 -3.28 -0.64
CA TYR A 29 -15.33 -3.22 -1.43
C TYR A 29 -15.54 -4.54 -2.16
N ARG A 30 -16.75 -5.08 -2.11
CA ARG A 30 -17.15 -6.27 -2.88
C ARG A 30 -18.13 -5.89 -3.96
N SER A 31 -17.91 -6.43 -5.16
CA SER A 31 -18.88 -6.32 -6.24
C SER A 31 -20.04 -7.25 -5.97
N GLU A 32 -21.26 -6.73 -6.07
CA GLU A 32 -22.50 -7.52 -6.03
C GLU A 32 -22.92 -7.99 -7.42
N ASP A 33 -22.25 -7.50 -8.48
CA ASP A 33 -22.51 -7.91 -9.85
C ASP A 33 -21.99 -9.34 -10.10
N PRO A 34 -22.87 -10.33 -10.37
CA PRO A 34 -22.46 -11.70 -10.64
C PRO A 34 -21.60 -11.84 -11.90
N ALA A 35 -21.76 -10.94 -12.86
CA ALA A 35 -21.03 -10.95 -14.14
C ALA A 35 -19.62 -10.34 -14.02
N SER A 36 -19.33 -9.59 -12.94
CA SER A 36 -18.01 -8.99 -12.74
C SER A 36 -16.98 -10.04 -12.36
N SER A 37 -15.86 -10.07 -13.07
CA SER A 37 -14.67 -10.87 -12.69
C SER A 37 -13.98 -10.27 -11.46
N ILE A 38 -14.10 -8.95 -11.26
CA ILE A 38 -13.51 -8.25 -10.11
C ILE A 38 -14.48 -8.35 -8.94
N LYS A 39 -14.24 -9.30 -8.04
CA LYS A 39 -15.09 -9.56 -6.88
C LYS A 39 -14.74 -8.70 -5.67
N THR A 40 -13.47 -8.33 -5.51
CA THR A 40 -13.00 -7.60 -4.33
C THR A 40 -12.05 -6.48 -4.76
N THR A 41 -12.20 -5.33 -4.15
CA THR A 41 -11.31 -4.18 -4.32
C THR A 41 -10.86 -3.71 -2.94
N MET A 42 -9.57 -3.49 -2.77
CA MET A 42 -8.98 -2.96 -1.54
C MET A 42 -8.40 -1.57 -1.80
N SER A 43 -8.75 -0.60 -0.96
CA SER A 43 -8.36 0.80 -1.09
C SER A 43 -7.83 1.36 0.23
N ALA A 44 -6.88 2.27 0.16
CA ALA A 44 -6.35 3.01 1.30
C ALA A 44 -7.09 4.35 1.53
N LYS A 45 -8.26 4.55 0.94
CA LYS A 45 -8.94 5.86 0.87
C LYS A 45 -9.16 6.50 2.24
N THR A 46 -9.79 5.77 3.16
CA THR A 46 -10.08 6.29 4.52
C THR A 46 -8.80 6.58 5.29
N TYR A 47 -7.82 5.70 5.23
CA TYR A 47 -6.52 5.92 5.84
C TYR A 47 -5.84 7.18 5.30
N LEU A 48 -5.75 7.32 3.97
CA LEU A 48 -5.12 8.47 3.32
C LEU A 48 -5.81 9.78 3.67
N LYS A 49 -7.14 9.81 3.72
CA LYS A 49 -7.89 10.99 4.14
C LYS A 49 -7.48 11.42 5.55
N ASN A 50 -7.43 10.49 6.48
CA ASN A 50 -7.10 10.76 7.87
C ASN A 50 -5.64 11.22 8.05
N ILE A 51 -4.69 10.52 7.41
CA ILE A 51 -3.26 10.87 7.54
C ILE A 51 -2.92 12.19 6.86
N CYS A 52 -3.47 12.50 5.67
CA CYS A 52 -3.26 13.78 5.01
C CYS A 52 -3.79 14.95 5.86
N ASN A 53 -4.98 14.81 6.45
CA ASN A 53 -5.51 15.83 7.36
C ASN A 53 -4.63 15.99 8.61
N LYS A 54 -4.05 14.92 9.14
CA LYS A 54 -3.10 14.98 10.25
C LYS A 54 -1.82 15.72 9.85
N ILE A 55 -1.27 15.42 8.68
CA ILE A 55 -0.06 16.06 8.16
C ILE A 55 -0.28 17.56 7.98
N GLU A 56 -1.38 17.97 7.37
CA GLU A 56 -1.69 19.38 7.18
C GLU A 56 -1.76 20.16 8.51
N ARG A 57 -2.28 19.52 9.56
CA ARG A 57 -2.31 20.10 10.92
C ARG A 57 -0.92 20.17 11.55
N VAL A 58 -0.14 19.07 11.48
CA VAL A 58 1.19 18.98 12.10
C VAL A 58 2.18 19.98 11.49
N PHE A 59 2.12 20.14 10.16
CA PHE A 59 3.02 21.04 9.43
C PHE A 59 2.43 22.42 9.16
N SER A 60 1.21 22.69 9.64
CA SER A 60 0.48 23.96 9.40
C SER A 60 0.53 24.37 7.91
N THR A 61 0.35 23.40 7.01
CA THR A 61 0.47 23.58 5.57
C THR A 61 -0.68 22.90 4.82
N THR A 62 -0.90 23.31 3.58
CA THR A 62 -1.84 22.63 2.69
C THR A 62 -1.07 21.79 1.68
N LEU A 63 -1.37 20.51 1.62
CA LEU A 63 -0.78 19.58 0.64
C LEU A 63 -1.24 19.96 -0.77
N ARG A 64 -0.28 20.21 -1.66
CA ARG A 64 -0.54 20.61 -3.05
C ARG A 64 -0.78 19.38 -3.94
N ASN A 65 -1.47 19.61 -5.07
CA ASN A 65 -1.65 18.58 -6.09
C ASN A 65 -0.37 18.38 -6.90
N TYR A 66 0.04 17.14 -7.05
CA TYR A 66 1.15 16.73 -7.90
C TYR A 66 0.72 15.56 -8.78
N GLY A 67 1.15 15.57 -10.06
CA GLY A 67 0.86 14.48 -11.01
C GLY A 67 1.71 13.23 -10.79
N THR A 68 2.84 13.36 -10.08
CA THR A 68 3.77 12.26 -9.78
C THR A 68 4.28 12.36 -8.34
N PRO A 69 4.55 11.22 -7.67
CA PRO A 69 5.07 11.24 -6.30
C PRO A 69 6.48 11.83 -6.21
N LEU A 70 7.33 11.56 -7.20
CA LEU A 70 8.66 12.14 -7.33
C LEU A 70 8.79 12.93 -8.63
N GLU A 71 9.72 13.85 -8.69
CA GLU A 71 10.09 14.54 -9.94
C GLU A 71 10.91 13.61 -10.83
N ALA A 72 10.82 13.82 -12.14
CA ALA A 72 11.67 13.12 -13.07
C ALA A 72 13.14 13.48 -12.80
N GLY A 73 14.00 12.48 -12.71
CA GLY A 73 15.43 12.68 -12.42
C GLY A 73 15.72 13.19 -11.00
N TYR A 74 14.81 12.99 -10.05
CA TYR A 74 15.08 13.35 -8.66
C TYR A 74 16.18 12.46 -8.06
N HIS A 75 17.23 13.10 -7.57
CA HIS A 75 18.40 12.50 -6.94
C HIS A 75 18.51 12.97 -5.48
N PRO A 76 17.91 12.25 -4.53
CA PRO A 76 17.90 12.66 -3.12
C PRO A 76 19.31 12.69 -2.50
N GLU A 77 20.24 11.91 -3.01
CA GLU A 77 21.65 11.87 -2.58
C GLU A 77 22.40 13.18 -2.87
N LEU A 78 21.89 13.99 -3.81
CA LEU A 78 22.49 15.28 -4.16
C LEU A 78 21.89 16.45 -3.35
N ASP A 79 20.98 16.17 -2.43
CA ASP A 79 20.36 17.22 -1.59
C ASP A 79 21.38 17.84 -0.65
N GLY A 80 21.75 19.08 -0.92
CA GLY A 80 22.69 19.89 -0.12
C GLY A 80 22.01 20.78 0.91
N SER A 81 20.69 20.64 1.16
CA SER A 81 19.98 21.44 2.15
C SER A 81 20.41 21.11 3.59
N GLU A 82 20.04 21.94 4.54
CA GLU A 82 20.36 21.77 5.96
C GLU A 82 19.76 20.47 6.50
N LEU A 83 20.46 19.86 7.46
CA LEU A 83 19.92 18.72 8.22
C LEU A 83 18.74 19.19 9.06
N LEU A 84 17.75 18.31 9.19
CA LEU A 84 16.63 18.57 10.08
C LEU A 84 17.08 18.49 11.56
N ASP A 85 16.45 19.29 12.40
CA ASP A 85 16.58 19.14 13.84
C ASP A 85 15.88 17.87 14.36
N ASP A 86 15.94 17.59 15.64
CA ASP A 86 15.40 16.36 16.25
C ASP A 86 13.87 16.29 16.15
N ASP A 87 13.18 17.42 16.24
CA ASP A 87 11.71 17.49 16.15
C ASP A 87 11.26 17.21 14.71
N ASP A 88 11.83 17.88 13.73
CA ASP A 88 11.53 17.67 12.32
C ASP A 88 12.01 16.29 11.81
N THR A 89 13.11 15.76 12.36
CA THR A 89 13.56 14.38 12.12
C THR A 89 12.51 13.38 12.62
N THR A 90 11.93 13.62 13.79
CA THR A 90 10.85 12.78 14.33
C THR A 90 9.60 12.85 13.46
N LYS A 91 9.22 14.04 13.00
CA LYS A 91 8.12 14.22 12.03
C LYS A 91 8.40 13.52 10.71
N TYR A 92 9.64 13.60 10.20
CA TYR A 92 10.04 12.89 8.98
C TYR A 92 9.87 11.37 9.12
N ARG A 93 10.30 10.79 10.24
CA ARG A 93 10.13 9.36 10.53
C ARG A 93 8.65 8.96 10.65
N MET A 94 7.83 9.83 11.23
CA MET A 94 6.37 9.65 11.25
C MET A 94 5.80 9.59 9.81
N LEU A 95 6.23 10.49 8.93
CA LEU A 95 5.83 10.49 7.51
C LEU A 95 6.26 9.18 6.83
N THR A 96 7.51 8.76 7.03
CA THR A 96 8.02 7.50 6.44
C THR A 96 7.20 6.29 6.90
N GLY A 97 6.93 6.16 8.19
CA GLY A 97 6.09 5.08 8.71
C GLY A 97 4.68 5.10 8.15
N SER A 98 4.08 6.29 8.04
CA SER A 98 2.75 6.47 7.46
C SER A 98 2.72 6.13 5.97
N LEU A 99 3.78 6.45 5.23
CA LEU A 99 3.91 6.15 3.81
C LEU A 99 4.08 4.65 3.57
N ASN A 100 4.93 3.99 4.36
CA ASN A 100 5.10 2.53 4.31
C ASN A 100 3.79 1.80 4.60
N TRP A 101 2.99 2.30 5.55
CA TRP A 101 1.68 1.74 5.82
C TRP A 101 0.73 1.89 4.63
N ALA A 102 0.72 3.06 3.97
CA ALA A 102 -0.07 3.28 2.76
C ALA A 102 0.29 2.27 1.66
N VAL A 103 1.59 1.97 1.47
CA VAL A 103 2.07 0.94 0.53
C VAL A 103 1.53 -0.44 0.92
N THR A 104 1.61 -0.80 2.21
CA THR A 104 1.16 -2.11 2.72
C THR A 104 -0.33 -2.33 2.47
N ILE A 105 -1.16 -1.30 2.60
CA ILE A 105 -2.61 -1.40 2.38
C ILE A 105 -3.04 -1.11 0.93
N GLY A 106 -2.08 -1.13 -0.03
CA GLY A 106 -2.39 -1.20 -1.45
C GLY A 106 -1.96 -0.02 -2.32
N ARG A 107 -1.23 0.99 -1.77
CA ARG A 107 -0.68 2.08 -2.58
C ARG A 107 0.71 1.73 -3.11
N VAL A 108 0.75 0.66 -3.90
CA VAL A 108 2.01 0.15 -4.52
C VAL A 108 2.61 1.16 -5.52
N ASP A 109 1.81 2.07 -6.04
CA ASP A 109 2.22 3.15 -6.94
C ASP A 109 3.26 4.11 -6.33
N VAL A 110 3.31 4.23 -5.00
CA VAL A 110 4.29 5.05 -4.30
C VAL A 110 5.41 4.23 -3.63
N MET A 111 5.48 2.91 -3.86
CA MET A 111 6.45 2.03 -3.20
C MET A 111 7.90 2.46 -3.48
N PHE A 112 8.23 2.79 -4.72
CA PHE A 112 9.57 3.29 -5.07
C PHE A 112 9.90 4.59 -4.32
N ALA A 113 8.98 5.54 -4.27
CA ALA A 113 9.17 6.79 -3.54
C ALA A 113 9.34 6.54 -2.03
N ALA A 114 8.53 5.64 -1.45
CA ALA A 114 8.61 5.28 -0.03
C ALA A 114 9.97 4.67 0.33
N THR A 115 10.43 3.69 -0.43
CA THR A 115 11.72 3.02 -0.19
C THR A 115 12.90 3.98 -0.41
N THR A 116 12.84 4.83 -1.41
CA THR A 116 13.87 5.85 -1.68
C THR A 116 14.01 6.81 -0.50
N MET A 117 12.89 7.37 -0.02
CA MET A 117 12.92 8.34 1.07
C MET A 117 13.23 7.70 2.42
N ALA A 118 12.87 6.45 2.66
CA ALA A 118 13.18 5.73 3.89
C ALA A 118 14.70 5.60 4.16
N ARG A 119 15.52 5.62 3.13
CA ARG A 119 16.99 5.58 3.25
C ARG A 119 17.56 6.76 4.03
N TYR A 120 16.86 7.87 4.09
CA TYR A 120 17.30 9.10 4.75
C TYR A 120 16.77 9.28 6.18
N ASN A 121 16.12 8.28 6.76
CA ASN A 121 15.56 8.32 8.11
C ASN A 121 16.59 8.62 9.21
N HIS A 122 17.85 8.31 8.98
CA HIS A 122 18.92 8.55 9.97
C HIS A 122 19.30 10.03 10.03
N ALA A 123 19.47 10.67 8.88
CA ALA A 123 19.90 12.06 8.75
C ALA A 123 19.12 12.77 7.63
N PRO A 124 17.83 13.02 7.81
CA PRO A 124 17.02 13.67 6.79
C PRO A 124 17.37 15.16 6.69
N ARG A 125 17.16 15.70 5.49
CA ARG A 125 17.40 17.10 5.17
C ARG A 125 16.10 17.83 4.87
N ALA A 126 16.12 19.16 4.89
CA ALA A 126 14.96 20.00 4.60
C ALA A 126 14.36 19.72 3.20
N GLY A 127 15.20 19.43 2.20
CA GLY A 127 14.75 19.01 0.87
C GLY A 127 14.04 17.67 0.90
N HIS A 128 14.55 16.69 1.64
CA HIS A 128 13.89 15.39 1.82
C HIS A 128 12.49 15.54 2.43
N LEU A 129 12.33 16.43 3.43
CA LEU A 129 11.03 16.70 4.04
C LEU A 129 10.04 17.31 3.03
N LYS A 130 10.50 18.25 2.19
CA LYS A 130 9.67 18.82 1.11
C LYS A 130 9.16 17.76 0.14
N VAL A 131 10.03 16.79 -0.21
CA VAL A 131 9.66 15.68 -1.11
C VAL A 131 8.68 14.73 -0.43
N MET A 132 8.83 14.46 0.87
CA MET A 132 7.82 13.68 1.62
C MET A 132 6.45 14.36 1.58
N LEU A 133 6.38 15.66 1.79
CA LEU A 133 5.11 16.42 1.69
C LEU A 133 4.55 16.40 0.25
N ARG A 134 5.41 16.40 -0.78
CA ARG A 134 5.00 16.22 -2.17
C ARG A 134 4.35 14.86 -2.40
N ILE A 135 4.95 13.76 -1.87
CA ILE A 135 4.40 12.41 -2.01
C ILE A 135 3.00 12.34 -1.37
N PHE A 136 2.81 12.91 -0.19
CA PHE A 136 1.49 12.97 0.44
C PHE A 136 0.52 13.89 -0.30
N GLY A 137 1.00 14.94 -0.94
CA GLY A 137 0.22 15.75 -1.87
C GLY A 137 -0.30 14.93 -3.05
N TYR A 138 0.58 14.16 -3.70
CA TYR A 138 0.17 13.21 -4.73
C TYR A 138 -0.90 12.23 -4.22
N LEU A 139 -0.67 11.59 -3.07
CA LEU A 139 -1.60 10.63 -2.47
C LEU A 139 -2.97 11.22 -2.16
N LYS A 140 -3.01 12.46 -1.65
CA LYS A 140 -4.26 13.17 -1.34
C LYS A 140 -5.13 13.38 -2.58
N TYR A 141 -4.54 13.76 -3.69
CA TYR A 141 -5.28 14.03 -4.93
C TYR A 141 -5.53 12.79 -5.78
N HIS A 142 -4.76 11.72 -5.57
CA HIS A 142 -4.95 10.41 -6.21
C HIS A 142 -5.50 9.37 -5.22
N ILE A 143 -6.44 9.77 -4.40
CA ILE A 143 -7.00 8.98 -3.29
C ILE A 143 -7.79 7.74 -3.75
N LYS A 144 -8.19 7.69 -5.03
CA LYS A 144 -9.00 6.61 -5.61
C LYS A 144 -8.17 5.37 -6.01
N GLY A 145 -6.84 5.41 -5.81
CA GLY A 145 -5.99 4.24 -6.07
C GLY A 145 -6.44 3.03 -5.25
N ALA A 146 -6.58 1.88 -5.93
CA ALA A 146 -7.07 0.66 -5.30
C ALA A 146 -6.52 -0.57 -6.01
N ILE A 147 -6.31 -1.65 -5.25
CA ILE A 147 -6.01 -2.97 -5.79
C ILE A 147 -7.33 -3.66 -6.12
N ARG A 148 -7.46 -4.14 -7.36
CA ARG A 148 -8.61 -4.94 -7.81
C ARG A 148 -8.18 -6.39 -7.87
N ILE A 149 -8.93 -7.24 -7.18
CA ILE A 149 -8.68 -8.69 -7.15
C ILE A 149 -9.64 -9.33 -8.14
N ASP A 150 -9.08 -9.77 -9.26
CA ASP A 150 -9.78 -10.54 -10.28
C ASP A 150 -9.65 -12.02 -9.91
N THR A 151 -10.78 -12.70 -9.76
CA THR A 151 -10.84 -14.12 -9.43
C THR A 151 -11.09 -14.99 -10.66
N SER A 152 -11.14 -14.39 -11.87
CA SER A 152 -11.21 -15.17 -13.10
C SER A 152 -9.90 -15.92 -13.31
N TYR A 153 -10.00 -17.07 -13.97
CA TYR A 153 -8.83 -17.83 -14.35
C TYR A 153 -8.03 -17.02 -15.39
N PRO A 154 -6.73 -16.76 -15.17
CA PRO A 154 -5.94 -16.08 -16.18
C PRO A 154 -5.90 -16.95 -17.44
N PRO A 155 -6.00 -16.36 -18.67
CA PRO A 155 -5.83 -17.11 -19.90
C PRO A 155 -4.38 -17.57 -20.02
N ILE A 156 -4.08 -18.74 -19.43
CA ILE A 156 -2.77 -19.36 -19.56
C ILE A 156 -2.74 -20.00 -20.95
N PRO A 157 -1.82 -19.62 -21.84
CA PRO A 157 -1.71 -20.30 -23.13
C PRO A 157 -1.44 -21.78 -22.91
N GLU A 158 -2.17 -22.65 -23.61
CA GLU A 158 -1.98 -24.11 -23.54
C GLU A 158 -0.55 -24.56 -23.89
N THR A 159 0.21 -23.70 -24.54
CA THR A 159 1.62 -23.93 -24.92
C THR A 159 2.64 -23.78 -23.79
N THR A 160 2.21 -23.50 -22.56
CA THR A 160 3.11 -23.55 -21.38
C THR A 160 3.32 -24.98 -20.88
N ALA A 161 3.28 -25.97 -21.76
CA ALA A 161 3.98 -27.20 -21.46
C ALA A 161 5.42 -26.86 -21.09
N CYS A 162 5.79 -27.19 -19.86
CA CYS A 162 7.12 -26.94 -19.31
C CYS A 162 8.17 -27.26 -20.38
N PRO A 163 8.96 -26.29 -20.84
CA PRO A 163 9.95 -26.58 -21.88
C PRO A 163 10.78 -27.78 -21.47
N GLU A 164 11.14 -28.66 -22.40
CA GLU A 164 11.90 -29.88 -22.09
C GLU A 164 13.17 -29.59 -21.29
N TYR A 165 13.73 -28.40 -21.45
CA TYR A 165 14.87 -27.98 -20.70
C TYR A 165 14.61 -27.84 -19.19
N TRP A 166 13.40 -27.45 -18.76
CA TRP A 166 13.01 -27.40 -17.34
C TRP A 166 12.88 -28.80 -16.73
N LYS A 167 12.38 -29.75 -17.51
CA LYS A 167 12.35 -31.16 -17.11
C LYS A 167 13.74 -31.74 -16.90
N LYS A 168 14.73 -31.24 -17.67
CA LYS A 168 16.13 -31.63 -17.55
C LYS A 168 16.82 -31.00 -16.33
N LEU A 169 16.47 -29.73 -16.00
CA LEU A 169 17.02 -29.02 -14.86
C LEU A 169 16.36 -29.43 -13.53
N TYR A 170 15.10 -29.76 -13.56
CA TYR A 170 14.30 -30.16 -12.39
C TYR A 170 13.54 -31.45 -12.65
N PRO A 171 14.23 -32.58 -12.74
CA PRO A 171 13.59 -33.89 -13.02
C PRO A 171 12.58 -34.26 -11.94
N GLU A 172 12.72 -33.75 -10.72
CA GLU A 172 11.83 -34.00 -9.58
C GLU A 172 10.58 -33.12 -9.61
N ALA A 173 10.55 -32.06 -10.38
CA ALA A 173 9.39 -31.16 -10.53
C ALA A 173 8.32 -31.71 -11.50
N ALA A 174 8.49 -32.89 -12.00
CA ALA A 174 7.47 -33.65 -12.77
C ALA A 174 6.38 -34.23 -11.86
N GLU A 175 6.05 -33.55 -10.75
CA GLU A 175 4.89 -33.94 -9.93
C GLU A 175 3.61 -33.66 -10.71
N LYS A 176 2.80 -34.72 -10.72
CA LYS A 176 1.46 -34.72 -11.33
C LYS A 176 0.66 -33.55 -10.80
N ILE A 177 0.21 -32.66 -11.69
CA ILE A 177 -0.89 -31.76 -11.40
C ILE A 177 -2.08 -32.65 -11.04
N PRO A 178 -2.67 -32.53 -9.84
CA PRO A 178 -3.87 -33.30 -9.51
C PRO A 178 -4.99 -32.89 -10.49
N ASP A 179 -5.70 -33.92 -10.98
CA ASP A 179 -6.90 -33.73 -11.81
C ASP A 179 -7.98 -32.93 -11.10
#